data_6b6f2f88a5543b9e1505f70f1b4505fd
#
_entry.id   6b6f2f88a5543b9e1505f70f1b4505fd
#
_cell.length_a   1.000
_cell.length_b   1.000
_cell.length_c   1.000
_cell.angle_alpha   90.00
_cell.angle_beta   90.00
_cell.angle_gamma   90.00
#
_symmetry.space_group_name_H-M   'P 1'
#
loop_
_entity.id
_entity.type
_entity.pdbx_description
1 polymer ?
#
loop_
_entity_poly.entity_id
_entity_poly.type
_entity_poly.pdbx_seq_one_letter_code
_entity_poly.pdbx_strand_id
1 'polypeptide(L)'
;MYLGIDFLITPELKLYLVEVNVGLPGGAHEYHLTHWVHLGKASDIFQRIESTSQKIYGKTFTDYLHSLPFIDSLKPFKIWMDGMGPFPGTFHPGLRLEDKWNQYQLLKAIAPMPETMIFDPEDTGGGNRFVKRKKKVILKRRVGRGGRDLQVITEPSSLWKLNPVSNPSLLQEYVESKINGLSLSVRSVALGGEFMCMYANLSTRPNSNHGILTFISPGNPFGLSEKHFKTELFNQKSWEAEIWFGKNEPEYLRHNLYEEEVARATLIIPEPFLRKIKELSIKIERIYDELDLFRLPKACFEE
;
A
#
# COMPACT_ATOMS: atom_id res chain seq x y z
N MET A 1 -14.29 3.34 5.58
CA MET A 1 -13.34 4.20 4.80
C MET A 1 -12.83 3.46 3.57
N TYR A 2 -12.43 4.13 2.46
CA TYR A 2 -11.80 3.44 1.32
C TYR A 2 -10.31 3.25 1.57
N LEU A 3 -9.87 2.00 1.70
CA LEU A 3 -8.50 1.65 2.07
C LEU A 3 -7.86 0.69 1.07
N GLY A 4 -6.58 0.92 0.79
CA GLY A 4 -5.67 -0.05 0.19
C GLY A 4 -4.74 -0.62 1.26
N ILE A 5 -4.73 -1.92 1.44
CA ILE A 5 -4.03 -2.60 2.53
C ILE A 5 -2.99 -3.54 1.93
N ASP A 6 -1.73 -3.34 2.28
CA ASP A 6 -0.61 -4.09 1.73
C ASP A 6 -0.13 -5.18 2.67
N PHE A 7 -0.09 -6.39 2.13
CA PHE A 7 0.38 -7.58 2.82
C PHE A 7 1.61 -8.19 2.13
N LEU A 8 2.49 -8.78 2.92
CA LEU A 8 3.52 -9.69 2.46
C LEU A 8 3.17 -11.13 2.86
N ILE A 9 3.46 -12.06 1.96
CA ILE A 9 3.24 -13.49 2.17
C ILE A 9 4.58 -14.20 2.03
N THR A 10 5.05 -14.86 3.10
CA THR A 10 6.27 -15.64 3.01
C THR A 10 6.03 -16.98 2.31
N PRO A 11 7.09 -17.66 1.81
CA PRO A 11 6.96 -19.00 1.24
C PRO A 11 6.29 -20.02 2.18
N GLU A 12 6.42 -19.83 3.50
CA GLU A 12 5.81 -20.67 4.54
C GLU A 12 4.36 -20.25 4.88
N LEU A 13 3.75 -19.42 4.05
CA LEU A 13 2.38 -18.90 4.24
C LEU A 13 2.20 -18.14 5.56
N LYS A 14 3.20 -17.33 5.96
CA LYS A 14 3.02 -16.33 7.01
C LYS A 14 2.58 -15.02 6.37
N LEU A 15 1.58 -14.40 6.97
CA LEU A 15 1.00 -13.12 6.53
C LEU A 15 1.51 -11.98 7.41
N TYR A 16 1.97 -10.91 6.78
CA TYR A 16 2.37 -9.68 7.45
C TYR A 16 1.68 -8.47 6.82
N LEU A 17 1.04 -7.66 7.64
CA LEU A 17 0.56 -6.33 7.26
C LEU A 17 1.76 -5.37 7.26
N VAL A 18 1.94 -4.60 6.19
CA VAL A 18 3.07 -3.66 6.07
C VAL A 18 2.68 -2.21 5.93
N GLU A 19 1.50 -1.94 5.37
CA GLU A 19 1.05 -0.58 5.12
C GLU A 19 -0.46 -0.52 4.90
N VAL A 20 -1.06 0.60 5.32
CA VAL A 20 -2.44 0.97 4.99
C VAL A 20 -2.41 2.31 4.27
N ASN A 21 -2.99 2.36 3.09
CA ASN A 21 -3.09 3.56 2.28
C ASN A 21 -4.52 4.09 2.34
N VAL A 22 -4.66 5.38 2.63
CA VAL A 22 -5.94 6.04 2.86
C VAL A 22 -6.28 6.98 1.70
N GLY A 23 -7.56 7.29 1.53
CA GLY A 23 -8.03 8.19 0.48
C GLY A 23 -8.20 7.45 -0.83
N LEU A 24 -7.39 7.75 -1.83
CA LEU A 24 -7.33 7.01 -3.08
C LEU A 24 -6.03 6.19 -3.13
N PRO A 25 -6.03 4.99 -2.56
CA PRO A 25 -4.81 4.19 -2.44
C PRO A 25 -4.35 3.55 -3.76
N GLY A 26 -5.16 3.56 -4.82
CA GLY A 26 -5.04 2.64 -5.93
C GLY A 26 -5.50 1.23 -5.54
N GLY A 27 -5.82 0.42 -6.52
CA GLY A 27 -6.18 -0.98 -6.29
C GLY A 27 -7.35 -1.48 -7.11
N ALA A 28 -8.40 -0.68 -7.27
CA ALA A 28 -9.56 -1.08 -8.06
C ALA A 28 -9.22 -1.16 -9.56
N HIS A 29 -8.46 -0.19 -10.05
CA HIS A 29 -8.03 -0.17 -11.45
C HIS A 29 -7.07 -1.32 -11.77
N GLU A 30 -6.06 -1.52 -10.93
CA GLU A 30 -5.08 -2.59 -11.06
C GLU A 30 -5.76 -3.98 -10.99
N TYR A 31 -6.71 -4.15 -10.06
CA TYR A 31 -7.53 -5.37 -10.01
C TYR A 31 -8.33 -5.56 -11.31
N HIS A 32 -8.95 -4.50 -11.83
CA HIS A 32 -9.70 -4.56 -13.08
C HIS A 32 -8.83 -5.03 -14.25
N LEU A 33 -7.59 -4.52 -14.37
CA LEU A 33 -6.63 -4.95 -15.39
C LEU A 33 -6.25 -6.43 -15.25
N THR A 34 -5.96 -6.89 -14.01
CA THR A 34 -5.64 -8.31 -13.79
C THR A 34 -6.79 -9.22 -14.16
N HIS A 35 -8.02 -8.80 -13.84
CA HIS A 35 -9.24 -9.52 -14.18
C HIS A 35 -9.47 -9.59 -15.70
N TRP A 36 -9.24 -8.46 -16.39
CA TRP A 36 -9.33 -8.39 -17.84
C TRP A 36 -8.34 -9.34 -18.53
N VAL A 37 -7.06 -9.27 -18.16
CA VAL A 37 -6.01 -10.11 -18.77
C VAL A 37 -6.25 -11.59 -18.51
N HIS A 38 -6.71 -11.92 -17.30
CA HIS A 38 -6.87 -13.33 -16.90
C HIS A 38 -8.18 -13.96 -17.39
N LEU A 39 -9.30 -13.24 -17.29
CA LEU A 39 -10.65 -13.75 -17.60
C LEU A 39 -11.22 -13.27 -18.93
N GLY A 40 -10.51 -12.37 -19.64
CA GLY A 40 -10.96 -11.81 -20.92
C GLY A 40 -12.24 -10.95 -20.84
N LYS A 41 -12.59 -10.47 -19.65
CA LYS A 41 -13.78 -9.63 -19.42
C LYS A 41 -13.55 -8.59 -18.34
N ALA A 42 -14.31 -7.50 -18.40
CA ALA A 42 -14.31 -6.46 -17.38
C ALA A 42 -14.73 -7.02 -16.02
N SER A 43 -14.12 -6.51 -14.93
CA SER A 43 -14.59 -6.76 -13.57
C SER A 43 -15.76 -5.84 -13.23
N ASP A 44 -16.56 -6.22 -12.25
CA ASP A 44 -17.64 -5.41 -11.69
C ASP A 44 -17.20 -4.49 -10.54
N ILE A 45 -15.88 -4.37 -10.33
CA ILE A 45 -15.32 -3.71 -9.14
C ILE A 45 -15.82 -2.26 -8.99
N PHE A 46 -15.91 -1.51 -10.07
CA PHE A 46 -16.33 -0.11 -10.02
C PHE A 46 -17.81 0.02 -9.62
N GLN A 47 -18.68 -0.85 -10.16
CA GLN A 47 -20.11 -0.91 -9.77
C GLN A 47 -20.26 -1.34 -8.32
N ARG A 48 -19.42 -2.27 -7.83
CA ARG A 48 -19.44 -2.70 -6.42
C ARG A 48 -19.02 -1.59 -5.48
N ILE A 49 -17.97 -0.85 -5.79
CA ILE A 49 -17.53 0.31 -5.01
C ILE A 49 -18.65 1.36 -4.95
N GLU A 50 -19.22 1.70 -6.10
CA GLU A 50 -20.33 2.67 -6.19
C GLU A 50 -21.55 2.22 -5.39
N SER A 51 -22.01 0.98 -5.57
CA SER A 51 -23.16 0.43 -4.85
C SER A 51 -22.94 0.32 -3.34
N THR A 52 -21.72 -0.03 -2.90
CA THR A 52 -21.37 -0.05 -1.48
C THR A 52 -21.36 1.36 -0.90
N SER A 53 -20.80 2.34 -1.61
CA SER A 53 -20.83 3.74 -1.19
C SER A 53 -22.25 4.24 -1.01
N GLN A 54 -23.13 4.02 -1.98
CA GLN A 54 -24.55 4.39 -1.88
C GLN A 54 -25.25 3.69 -0.71
N LYS A 55 -25.04 2.39 -0.53
CA LYS A 55 -25.64 1.59 0.54
C LYS A 55 -25.22 2.04 1.93
N ILE A 56 -23.94 2.31 2.13
CA ILE A 56 -23.36 2.56 3.47
C ILE A 56 -23.37 4.05 3.83
N TYR A 57 -23.05 4.92 2.88
CA TYR A 57 -22.87 6.36 3.12
C TYR A 57 -23.98 7.22 2.51
N GLY A 58 -24.87 6.65 1.69
CA GLY A 58 -25.94 7.40 1.00
C GLY A 58 -25.43 8.37 -0.05
N LYS A 59 -24.23 8.16 -0.58
CA LYS A 59 -23.53 9.06 -1.52
C LYS A 59 -22.93 8.27 -2.67
N THR A 60 -22.73 8.91 -3.83
CA THR A 60 -21.84 8.38 -4.85
C THR A 60 -20.45 8.18 -4.26
N PHE A 61 -19.64 7.29 -4.82
CA PHE A 61 -18.29 7.11 -4.32
C PHE A 61 -17.45 8.39 -4.38
N THR A 62 -17.61 9.15 -5.46
CA THR A 62 -16.95 10.46 -5.62
C THR A 62 -17.38 11.45 -4.54
N ASP A 63 -18.69 11.60 -4.31
CA ASP A 63 -19.21 12.52 -3.29
C ASP A 63 -18.80 12.07 -1.88
N TYR A 64 -18.83 10.77 -1.62
CA TYR A 64 -18.35 10.21 -0.36
C TYR A 64 -16.88 10.58 -0.12
N LEU A 65 -16.02 10.32 -1.10
CA LEU A 65 -14.58 10.60 -0.98
C LEU A 65 -14.33 12.09 -0.69
N HIS A 66 -14.95 12.99 -1.49
CA HIS A 66 -14.81 14.43 -1.31
C HIS A 66 -15.48 14.98 -0.04
N SER A 67 -16.35 14.19 0.60
CA SER A 67 -16.92 14.57 1.91
C SER A 67 -16.02 14.23 3.10
N LEU A 68 -14.95 13.49 2.91
CA LEU A 68 -13.98 13.21 3.98
C LEU A 68 -13.21 14.50 4.32
N PRO A 69 -13.22 14.96 5.58
CA PRO A 69 -12.76 16.30 5.95
C PRO A 69 -11.27 16.56 5.68
N PHE A 70 -10.50 15.50 5.51
CA PHE A 70 -9.04 15.58 5.29
C PHE A 70 -8.64 15.39 3.82
N ILE A 71 -9.57 15.02 2.93
CA ILE A 71 -9.21 14.55 1.58
C ILE A 71 -8.55 15.66 0.74
N ASP A 72 -9.16 16.83 0.69
CA ASP A 72 -8.63 17.93 -0.13
C ASP A 72 -7.30 18.47 0.40
N SER A 73 -7.17 18.50 1.72
CA SER A 73 -5.93 18.91 2.37
C SER A 73 -4.82 17.86 2.26
N LEU A 74 -5.19 16.58 2.10
CA LEU A 74 -4.24 15.50 1.89
C LEU A 74 -3.72 15.43 0.44
N LYS A 75 -4.43 15.98 -0.54
CA LYS A 75 -4.03 15.97 -1.96
C LYS A 75 -2.60 16.49 -2.21
N PRO A 76 -2.20 17.67 -1.69
CA PRO A 76 -0.84 18.16 -1.86
C PRO A 76 0.22 17.23 -1.28
N PHE A 77 -0.05 16.62 -0.12
CA PHE A 77 0.84 15.64 0.49
C PHE A 77 0.92 14.36 -0.34
N LYS A 78 -0.20 13.89 -0.89
CA LYS A 78 -0.21 12.72 -1.78
C LYS A 78 0.65 12.96 -3.01
N ILE A 79 0.50 14.10 -3.66
CA ILE A 79 1.30 14.49 -4.82
C ILE A 79 2.80 14.50 -4.46
N TRP A 80 3.16 15.07 -3.32
CA TRP A 80 4.54 15.04 -2.82
C TRP A 80 5.00 13.63 -2.47
N MET A 81 4.18 12.83 -1.77
CA MET A 81 4.51 11.44 -1.41
C MET A 81 4.75 10.57 -2.66
N ASP A 82 3.99 10.81 -3.71
CA ASP A 82 4.18 10.17 -5.01
C ASP A 82 5.36 10.78 -5.80
N GLY A 83 6.01 11.85 -5.27
CA GLY A 83 7.16 12.55 -5.82
C GLY A 83 6.86 13.32 -7.08
N MET A 84 5.62 13.66 -7.29
CA MET A 84 5.14 14.44 -8.42
C MET A 84 5.06 15.93 -8.12
N GLY A 85 5.49 16.37 -6.95
CA GLY A 85 5.47 17.78 -6.55
C GLY A 85 6.35 18.09 -5.35
N PRO A 86 6.53 19.38 -5.02
CA PRO A 86 7.26 19.83 -3.85
C PRO A 86 6.53 19.49 -2.55
N PHE A 87 7.25 19.50 -1.44
CA PHE A 87 6.65 19.44 -0.12
C PHE A 87 5.70 20.64 0.09
N PRO A 88 4.45 20.42 0.52
CA PRO A 88 3.43 21.49 0.55
C PRO A 88 3.66 22.55 1.65
N GLY A 89 4.61 22.33 2.56
CA GLY A 89 4.98 23.28 3.62
C GLY A 89 3.96 23.42 4.75
N THR A 90 2.75 22.93 4.59
CA THR A 90 1.69 22.97 5.60
C THR A 90 1.31 21.57 6.03
N PHE A 91 1.15 21.38 7.35
CA PHE A 91 0.68 20.12 7.91
C PHE A 91 -0.84 20.01 7.87
N HIS A 92 -1.33 18.81 7.64
CA HIS A 92 -2.74 18.45 7.78
C HIS A 92 -2.89 17.20 8.67
N PRO A 93 -3.81 17.18 9.65
CA PRO A 93 -3.98 16.02 10.55
C PRO A 93 -4.27 14.69 9.85
N GLY A 94 -4.81 14.71 8.62
CA GLY A 94 -4.97 13.51 7.79
C GLY A 94 -3.66 12.74 7.55
N LEU A 95 -2.51 13.42 7.64
CA LEU A 95 -1.20 12.79 7.52
C LEU A 95 -0.91 11.78 8.63
N ARG A 96 -1.59 11.88 9.78
CA ARG A 96 -1.50 10.90 10.87
C ARG A 96 -1.93 9.49 10.44
N LEU A 97 -2.86 9.40 9.47
CA LEU A 97 -3.33 8.14 8.89
C LEU A 97 -2.28 7.51 7.95
N GLU A 98 -1.48 8.35 7.29
CA GLU A 98 -0.44 7.93 6.35
C GLU A 98 0.92 7.68 7.03
N ASP A 99 1.07 8.10 8.30
CA ASP A 99 2.31 7.88 9.06
C ASP A 99 2.46 6.40 9.45
N LYS A 100 3.43 5.71 8.87
CA LYS A 100 3.66 4.28 9.07
C LYS A 100 3.99 3.90 10.52
N TRP A 101 4.51 4.83 11.32
CA TRP A 101 4.70 4.60 12.74
C TRP A 101 3.36 4.55 13.48
N ASN A 102 2.46 5.47 13.18
CA ASN A 102 1.11 5.47 13.73
C ASN A 102 0.35 4.20 13.34
N GLN A 103 0.45 3.79 12.07
CA GLN A 103 -0.12 2.55 11.57
C GLN A 103 0.42 1.33 12.34
N TYR A 104 1.75 1.27 12.54
CA TYR A 104 2.37 0.19 13.31
C TYR A 104 1.86 0.16 14.76
N GLN A 105 1.81 1.31 15.44
CA GLN A 105 1.31 1.37 16.82
C GLN A 105 -0.16 0.95 16.93
N LEU A 106 -0.99 1.38 15.98
CA LEU A 106 -2.43 1.08 15.94
C LEU A 106 -2.71 -0.41 15.66
N LEU A 107 -1.96 -1.02 14.73
CA LEU A 107 -2.34 -2.30 14.12
C LEU A 107 -1.50 -3.50 14.57
N LYS A 108 -0.35 -3.32 15.22
CA LYS A 108 0.53 -4.43 15.64
C LYS A 108 -0.10 -5.44 16.60
N ALA A 109 -1.14 -5.05 17.36
CA ALA A 109 -1.90 -5.93 18.22
C ALA A 109 -3.04 -6.68 17.50
N ILE A 110 -3.34 -6.28 16.25
CA ILE A 110 -4.49 -6.75 15.46
C ILE A 110 -4.06 -7.70 14.35
N ALA A 111 -2.97 -7.37 13.69
CA ALA A 111 -2.39 -8.16 12.61
C ALA A 111 -0.89 -8.36 12.83
N PRO A 112 -0.31 -9.49 12.40
CA PRO A 112 1.12 -9.64 12.37
C PRO A 112 1.74 -8.54 11.51
N MET A 113 2.64 -7.76 12.10
CA MET A 113 3.42 -6.73 11.41
C MET A 113 4.91 -6.98 11.63
N PRO A 114 5.77 -6.67 10.63
CA PRO A 114 7.21 -6.72 10.85
C PRO A 114 7.59 -5.74 11.97
N GLU A 115 8.48 -6.16 12.85
CA GLU A 115 8.93 -5.29 13.94
C GLU A 115 9.50 -3.99 13.38
N THR A 116 9.09 -2.87 13.93
CA THR A 116 9.38 -1.53 13.41
C THR A 116 9.84 -0.61 14.53
N MET A 117 10.83 0.24 14.26
CA MET A 117 11.26 1.32 15.16
C MET A 117 11.47 2.63 14.39
N ILE A 118 11.35 3.75 15.10
CA ILE A 118 11.77 5.05 14.56
C ILE A 118 13.30 5.04 14.45
N PHE A 119 13.80 5.52 13.32
CA PHE A 119 15.22 5.71 13.10
C PHE A 119 15.59 7.18 13.32
N ASP A 120 16.49 7.40 14.27
CA ASP A 120 17.09 8.70 14.51
C ASP A 120 18.53 8.68 13.93
N PRO A 121 18.83 9.48 12.92
CA PRO A 121 20.17 9.55 12.35
C PRO A 121 21.20 10.17 13.31
N GLU A 122 20.76 10.92 14.34
CA GLU A 122 21.64 11.51 15.35
C GLU A 122 21.96 10.52 16.47
N ASP A 123 21.03 9.58 16.76
CA ASP A 123 21.25 8.44 17.67
C ASP A 123 21.16 7.10 16.93
N THR A 124 22.23 6.76 16.24
CA THR A 124 22.31 5.48 15.51
C THR A 124 22.48 4.25 16.40
N GLY A 125 22.71 4.40 17.70
CA GLY A 125 22.95 3.29 18.63
C GLY A 125 21.78 2.31 18.71
N GLY A 126 20.55 2.83 18.76
CA GLY A 126 19.32 2.05 18.69
C GLY A 126 19.20 1.29 17.37
N GLY A 127 19.39 2.00 16.26
CA GLY A 127 19.37 1.42 14.92
C GLY A 127 20.39 0.31 14.72
N ASN A 128 21.64 0.51 15.19
CA ASN A 128 22.70 -0.48 15.12
C ASN A 128 22.33 -1.78 15.88
N ARG A 129 21.73 -1.67 17.07
CA ARG A 129 21.25 -2.83 17.83
C ARG A 129 20.12 -3.55 17.08
N PHE A 130 19.22 -2.81 16.48
CA PHE A 130 18.11 -3.37 15.71
C PHE A 130 18.60 -4.15 14.49
N VAL A 131 19.52 -3.58 13.68
CA VAL A 131 20.13 -4.27 12.54
C VAL A 131 20.88 -5.53 12.96
N LYS A 132 21.69 -5.46 14.04
CA LYS A 132 22.40 -6.63 14.56
C LYS A 132 21.45 -7.76 14.95
N ARG A 133 20.32 -7.44 15.59
CA ARG A 133 19.33 -8.42 16.03
C ARG A 133 18.53 -9.02 14.88
N LYS A 134 18.11 -8.20 13.93
CA LYS A 134 17.26 -8.61 12.79
C LYS A 134 18.08 -9.09 11.59
N LYS A 135 19.38 -8.81 11.53
CA LYS A 135 20.33 -9.15 10.46
C LYS A 135 20.00 -8.49 9.10
N LYS A 136 18.75 -8.25 8.80
CA LYS A 136 18.28 -7.60 7.58
C LYS A 136 17.06 -6.74 7.89
N VAL A 137 17.11 -5.46 7.55
CA VAL A 137 16.05 -4.51 7.80
C VAL A 137 15.82 -3.63 6.58
N ILE A 138 14.69 -2.95 6.56
CA ILE A 138 14.37 -1.94 5.58
C ILE A 138 14.38 -0.59 6.27
N LEU A 139 15.11 0.35 5.69
CA LEU A 139 14.94 1.77 5.97
C LEU A 139 13.88 2.31 5.02
N LYS A 140 12.87 2.98 5.57
CA LYS A 140 11.80 3.62 4.79
C LYS A 140 11.34 4.92 5.44
N ARG A 141 10.77 5.83 4.66
CA ARG A 141 10.17 7.06 5.19
C ARG A 141 8.97 6.74 6.08
N ARG A 142 8.75 7.53 7.14
CA ARG A 142 7.51 7.46 7.94
C ARG A 142 6.29 7.79 7.10
N VAL A 143 6.40 8.86 6.31
CA VAL A 143 5.37 9.26 5.35
C VAL A 143 5.96 9.20 3.95
N GLY A 144 5.30 8.51 3.03
CA GLY A 144 5.75 8.34 1.65
C GLY A 144 5.14 7.11 1.01
N ARG A 145 5.09 7.11 -0.32
CA ARG A 145 4.50 6.05 -1.15
C ARG A 145 5.47 5.60 -2.24
N GLY A 146 5.11 4.54 -2.97
CA GLY A 146 5.85 4.11 -4.15
C GLY A 146 7.21 3.47 -3.87
N GLY A 147 7.50 3.06 -2.62
CA GLY A 147 8.78 2.42 -2.28
C GLY A 147 9.99 3.35 -2.45
N ARG A 148 9.78 4.68 -2.52
CA ARG A 148 10.86 5.66 -2.67
C ARG A 148 11.73 5.72 -1.43
N ASP A 149 13.04 5.83 -1.66
CA ASP A 149 14.07 5.85 -0.61
C ASP A 149 14.07 4.60 0.28
N LEU A 150 13.45 3.52 -0.20
CA LEU A 150 13.51 2.24 0.46
C LEU A 150 14.90 1.64 0.28
N GLN A 151 15.57 1.35 1.38
CA GLN A 151 16.91 0.76 1.38
C GLN A 151 16.93 -0.51 2.24
N VAL A 152 17.56 -1.55 1.71
CA VAL A 152 17.82 -2.78 2.47
C VAL A 152 19.16 -2.66 3.18
N ILE A 153 19.15 -2.78 4.50
CA ILE A 153 20.30 -2.65 5.38
C ILE A 153 20.60 -4.01 5.99
N THR A 154 21.82 -4.51 5.76
CA THR A 154 22.32 -5.77 6.33
C THR A 154 23.43 -5.56 7.35
N GLU A 155 24.13 -4.43 7.26
CA GLU A 155 25.27 -4.09 8.11
C GLU A 155 25.00 -2.81 8.91
N PRO A 156 25.20 -2.81 10.24
CA PRO A 156 25.03 -1.61 11.05
C PRO A 156 25.84 -0.41 10.56
N SER A 157 27.05 -0.65 10.03
CA SER A 157 27.92 0.39 9.47
C SER A 157 27.30 1.11 8.28
N SER A 158 26.32 0.53 7.60
CA SER A 158 25.61 1.18 6.50
C SER A 158 24.72 2.33 6.97
N LEU A 159 24.28 2.33 8.24
CA LEU A 159 23.45 3.41 8.80
C LEU A 159 24.22 4.75 8.88
N TRP A 160 25.54 4.72 9.08
CA TRP A 160 26.39 5.93 9.13
C TRP A 160 26.62 6.58 7.76
N LYS A 161 26.38 5.84 6.68
CA LYS A 161 26.58 6.32 5.30
C LYS A 161 25.30 6.92 4.70
N LEU A 162 24.20 6.83 5.43
CA LEU A 162 22.94 7.40 4.98
C LEU A 162 23.04 8.91 5.12
N ASN A 163 22.90 9.63 4.01
CA ASN A 163 22.67 11.06 4.07
C ASN A 163 21.46 11.30 4.98
N PRO A 164 21.49 12.33 5.84
CA PRO A 164 20.33 12.67 6.65
C PRO A 164 19.14 12.81 5.70
N VAL A 165 18.26 11.83 5.78
CA VAL A 165 17.03 11.83 4.98
C VAL A 165 16.25 13.02 5.48
N SER A 166 15.98 13.97 4.60
CA SER A 166 15.18 15.17 4.91
C SER A 166 13.75 14.86 5.39
N ASN A 167 13.47 13.59 5.64
CA ASN A 167 12.19 13.03 6.01
C ASN A 167 12.41 11.96 7.10
N PRO A 168 11.74 12.07 8.25
CA PRO A 168 11.78 11.08 9.31
C PRO A 168 11.56 9.66 8.79
N SER A 169 12.37 8.73 9.30
CA SER A 169 12.48 7.39 8.77
C SER A 169 12.22 6.32 9.81
N LEU A 170 11.94 5.11 9.36
CA LEU A 170 11.74 3.91 10.15
C LEU A 170 12.74 2.83 9.73
N LEU A 171 13.21 2.05 10.71
CA LEU A 171 13.78 0.74 10.47
C LEU A 171 12.69 -0.32 10.71
N GLN A 172 12.49 -1.17 9.73
CA GLN A 172 11.54 -2.27 9.80
C GLN A 172 12.22 -3.58 9.49
N GLU A 173 11.89 -4.63 10.23
CA GLU A 173 12.33 -6.00 9.94
C GLU A 173 12.03 -6.36 8.48
N TYR A 174 13.02 -6.93 7.79
CA TYR A 174 12.82 -7.41 6.44
C TYR A 174 12.06 -8.72 6.45
N VAL A 175 10.95 -8.78 5.74
CA VAL A 175 10.18 -10.01 5.52
C VAL A 175 10.56 -10.58 4.16
N GLU A 176 11.08 -11.80 4.12
CA GLU A 176 11.34 -12.50 2.87
C GLU A 176 10.02 -12.97 2.26
N SER A 177 9.48 -12.16 1.36
CA SER A 177 8.26 -12.45 0.60
C SER A 177 8.64 -12.57 -0.86
N LYS A 178 8.89 -13.79 -1.32
CA LYS A 178 9.35 -14.08 -2.68
C LYS A 178 8.66 -15.30 -3.26
N ILE A 179 8.46 -15.23 -4.57
CA ILE A 179 7.97 -16.33 -5.37
C ILE A 179 8.72 -16.34 -6.72
N ASN A 180 9.28 -17.47 -7.12
CA ASN A 180 10.09 -17.61 -8.33
C ASN A 180 11.20 -16.55 -8.50
N GLY A 181 11.80 -16.11 -7.38
CA GLY A 181 12.83 -15.07 -7.35
C GLY A 181 12.32 -13.63 -7.36
N LEU A 182 11.03 -13.41 -7.58
CA LEU A 182 10.40 -12.09 -7.54
C LEU A 182 9.88 -11.78 -6.13
N SER A 183 9.99 -10.53 -5.71
CA SER A 183 9.34 -10.03 -4.49
C SER A 183 7.83 -10.04 -4.68
N LEU A 184 7.10 -10.52 -3.67
CA LEU A 184 5.66 -10.64 -3.69
C LEU A 184 5.03 -9.71 -2.66
N SER A 185 4.07 -8.90 -3.08
CA SER A 185 3.13 -8.21 -2.19
C SER A 185 1.69 -8.43 -2.66
N VAL A 186 0.74 -8.34 -1.75
CA VAL A 186 -0.68 -8.43 -2.04
C VAL A 186 -1.33 -7.15 -1.58
N ARG A 187 -2.00 -6.45 -2.51
CA ARG A 187 -2.89 -5.33 -2.19
C ARG A 187 -4.32 -5.83 -2.08
N SER A 188 -4.97 -5.53 -0.97
CA SER A 188 -6.41 -5.66 -0.83
C SER A 188 -7.07 -4.29 -0.71
N VAL A 189 -8.31 -4.20 -1.15
CA VAL A 189 -9.14 -2.99 -1.07
C VAL A 189 -10.37 -3.28 -0.25
N ALA A 190 -10.69 -2.38 0.68
CA ALA A 190 -11.89 -2.45 1.52
C ALA A 190 -12.60 -1.10 1.57
N LEU A 191 -13.94 -1.13 1.73
CA LEU A 191 -14.82 0.04 1.81
C LEU A 191 -16.06 -0.30 2.63
N GLY A 192 -16.39 0.55 3.63
CA GLY A 192 -17.65 0.47 4.37
C GLY A 192 -17.86 -0.88 5.06
N GLY A 193 -16.82 -1.48 5.63
CA GLY A 193 -16.88 -2.79 6.28
C GLY A 193 -16.98 -3.98 5.30
N GLU A 194 -16.82 -3.75 4.00
CA GLU A 194 -16.87 -4.79 2.98
C GLU A 194 -15.50 -4.93 2.28
N PHE A 195 -15.14 -6.17 1.95
CA PHE A 195 -13.97 -6.47 1.11
C PHE A 195 -14.32 -6.24 -0.36
N MET A 196 -13.57 -5.39 -1.05
CA MET A 196 -13.81 -5.07 -2.46
C MET A 196 -13.06 -6.00 -3.40
N CYS A 197 -11.73 -6.02 -3.36
CA CYS A 197 -10.91 -6.83 -4.24
C CYS A 197 -9.52 -7.07 -3.65
N MET A 198 -8.73 -7.93 -4.32
CA MET A 198 -7.30 -8.08 -4.07
C MET A 198 -6.56 -8.51 -5.33
N TYR A 199 -5.32 -8.12 -5.45
CA TYR A 199 -4.38 -8.56 -6.47
C TYR A 199 -2.97 -8.64 -5.91
N ALA A 200 -2.07 -9.27 -6.63
CA ALA A 200 -0.66 -9.36 -6.27
C ALA A 200 0.21 -8.47 -7.15
N ASN A 201 1.30 -8.00 -6.57
CA ASN A 201 2.41 -7.36 -7.29
C ASN A 201 3.65 -8.24 -7.20
N LEU A 202 4.25 -8.52 -8.35
CA LEU A 202 5.53 -9.21 -8.47
C LEU A 202 6.60 -8.21 -8.91
N SER A 203 7.71 -8.10 -8.17
CA SER A 203 8.73 -7.10 -8.45
C SER A 203 10.14 -7.68 -8.33
N THR A 204 11.06 -7.20 -9.16
CA THR A 204 12.50 -7.44 -8.98
C THR A 204 13.07 -6.65 -7.80
N ARG A 205 12.36 -5.60 -7.34
CA ARG A 205 12.76 -4.81 -6.18
C ARG A 205 12.12 -5.37 -4.90
N PRO A 206 12.84 -5.48 -3.80
CA PRO A 206 12.30 -5.99 -2.55
C PRO A 206 11.22 -5.06 -2.00
N ASN A 207 10.11 -5.67 -1.57
CA ASN A 207 8.98 -4.99 -0.91
C ASN A 207 8.41 -3.78 -1.69
N SER A 208 8.47 -3.83 -3.02
CA SER A 208 7.91 -2.81 -3.90
C SER A 208 6.42 -3.08 -4.14
N ASN A 209 5.61 -2.03 -4.11
CA ASN A 209 4.21 -2.05 -4.51
C ASN A 209 4.04 -1.76 -6.01
N HIS A 210 5.15 -1.49 -6.70
CA HIS A 210 5.19 -1.32 -8.14
C HIS A 210 5.89 -2.51 -8.76
N GLY A 211 5.21 -3.18 -9.64
CA GLY A 211 5.69 -4.37 -10.31
C GLY A 211 4.63 -4.93 -11.24
N ILE A 212 4.80 -6.16 -11.60
CA ILE A 212 3.89 -6.87 -12.49
C ILE A 212 2.62 -7.22 -11.72
N LEU A 213 1.51 -6.66 -12.13
CA LEU A 213 0.18 -6.95 -11.57
C LEU A 213 -0.19 -8.41 -11.88
N THR A 214 -0.68 -9.11 -10.89
CA THR A 214 -0.95 -10.54 -11.02
C THR A 214 -2.30 -10.89 -10.40
N PHE A 215 -3.14 -11.59 -11.17
CA PHE A 215 -4.42 -12.09 -10.69
C PHE A 215 -4.22 -13.12 -9.58
N ILE A 216 -5.09 -13.11 -8.57
CA ILE A 216 -5.08 -14.09 -7.48
C ILE A 216 -6.25 -15.06 -7.66
N SER A 217 -5.97 -16.36 -7.57
CA SER A 217 -6.97 -17.42 -7.59
C SER A 217 -6.83 -18.33 -6.37
N PRO A 218 -7.95 -18.84 -5.82
CA PRO A 218 -7.90 -19.87 -4.80
C PRO A 218 -7.36 -21.17 -5.38
N GLY A 219 -6.53 -21.88 -4.61
CA GLY A 219 -6.00 -23.18 -5.01
C GLY A 219 -4.78 -23.65 -4.21
N ASN A 220 -4.26 -24.80 -4.58
CA ASN A 220 -3.06 -25.41 -4.02
C ASN A 220 -2.23 -26.02 -5.14
N PRO A 221 -0.88 -26.06 -4.98
CA PRO A 221 -0.10 -25.46 -3.91
C PRO A 221 0.00 -23.94 -4.05
N PHE A 222 0.47 -23.24 -2.99
CA PHE A 222 0.85 -21.84 -3.06
C PHE A 222 1.96 -21.64 -4.09
N GLY A 223 1.75 -20.78 -5.06
CA GLY A 223 2.70 -20.59 -6.15
C GLY A 223 2.15 -19.79 -7.32
N LEU A 224 2.97 -19.58 -8.34
CA LEU A 224 2.50 -19.08 -9.64
C LEU A 224 2.05 -20.25 -10.52
N SER A 225 0.98 -20.06 -11.27
CA SER A 225 0.48 -21.05 -12.23
C SER A 225 1.52 -21.40 -13.30
N GLU A 226 2.41 -20.47 -13.62
CA GLU A 226 3.48 -20.63 -14.59
C GLU A 226 4.79 -20.05 -14.03
N LYS A 227 5.91 -20.79 -14.21
CA LYS A 227 7.23 -20.32 -13.77
C LYS A 227 7.74 -19.18 -14.67
N HIS A 228 7.47 -19.28 -15.94
CA HIS A 228 7.81 -18.29 -16.98
C HIS A 228 6.52 -17.84 -17.63
N PHE A 229 6.17 -16.59 -17.45
CA PHE A 229 4.90 -16.04 -17.93
C PHE A 229 5.14 -14.85 -18.85
N LYS A 230 4.17 -14.59 -19.72
CA LYS A 230 4.09 -13.38 -20.53
C LYS A 230 3.41 -12.28 -19.76
N THR A 231 3.72 -11.05 -20.12
CA THR A 231 3.08 -9.85 -19.57
C THR A 231 2.38 -9.06 -20.68
N GLU A 232 1.40 -8.28 -20.32
CA GLU A 232 0.76 -7.27 -21.16
C GLU A 232 0.99 -5.90 -20.56
N LEU A 233 1.26 -4.91 -21.40
CA LEU A 233 1.51 -3.54 -21.00
C LEU A 233 0.27 -2.69 -21.28
N PHE A 234 -0.19 -1.97 -20.27
CA PHE A 234 -1.28 -1.01 -20.34
C PHE A 234 -0.75 0.38 -20.06
N ASN A 235 -1.17 1.32 -20.90
CA ASN A 235 -0.76 2.72 -20.79
C ASN A 235 -2.02 3.59 -20.82
N GLN A 236 -2.59 3.87 -19.67
CA GLN A 236 -3.85 4.59 -19.53
C GLN A 236 -3.95 5.31 -18.18
N LYS A 237 -4.85 6.26 -18.06
CA LYS A 237 -5.17 6.88 -16.78
C LYS A 237 -5.82 5.87 -15.85
N SER A 238 -5.46 5.90 -14.57
CA SER A 238 -6.17 5.12 -13.57
C SER A 238 -7.54 5.76 -13.26
N TRP A 239 -8.53 4.92 -13.02
CA TRP A 239 -9.85 5.34 -12.59
C TRP A 239 -9.81 6.17 -11.29
N GLU A 240 -8.97 5.77 -10.35
CA GLU A 240 -8.79 6.49 -9.09
C GLU A 240 -8.22 7.89 -9.30
N ALA A 241 -7.30 8.06 -10.25
CA ALA A 241 -6.76 9.37 -10.59
C ALA A 241 -7.83 10.29 -11.19
N GLU A 242 -8.71 9.77 -12.02
CA GLU A 242 -9.84 10.53 -12.59
C GLU A 242 -10.80 11.01 -11.50
N ILE A 243 -11.14 10.16 -10.53
CA ILE A 243 -11.99 10.53 -9.39
C ILE A 243 -11.31 11.56 -8.50
N TRP A 244 -10.04 11.35 -8.19
CA TRP A 244 -9.29 12.20 -7.25
C TRP A 244 -9.13 13.63 -7.75
N PHE A 245 -8.76 13.77 -9.01
CA PHE A 245 -8.44 15.08 -9.59
C PHE A 245 -9.56 15.64 -10.44
N GLY A 246 -10.38 14.78 -11.06
CA GLY A 246 -11.45 15.20 -11.92
C GLY A 246 -10.98 16.19 -12.99
N LYS A 247 -11.80 17.23 -13.24
CA LYS A 247 -11.48 18.31 -14.21
C LYS A 247 -10.34 19.23 -13.75
N ASN A 248 -10.01 19.23 -12.46
CA ASN A 248 -8.96 20.04 -11.86
C ASN A 248 -7.64 19.28 -11.74
N GLU A 249 -7.45 18.24 -12.53
CA GLU A 249 -6.23 17.46 -12.59
C GLU A 249 -5.03 18.38 -12.90
N PRO A 250 -3.96 18.35 -12.08
CA PRO A 250 -2.74 19.10 -12.37
C PRO A 250 -2.18 18.77 -13.75
N GLU A 251 -1.66 19.77 -14.45
CA GLU A 251 -1.21 19.64 -15.84
C GLU A 251 -0.18 18.51 -16.03
N TYR A 252 0.73 18.33 -15.08
CA TYR A 252 1.73 17.27 -15.14
C TYR A 252 1.13 15.85 -15.02
N LEU A 253 -0.07 15.70 -14.44
CA LEU A 253 -0.78 14.43 -14.39
C LEU A 253 -1.59 14.15 -15.65
N ARG A 254 -2.00 15.21 -16.37
CA ARG A 254 -2.80 15.07 -17.62
C ARG A 254 -2.04 14.34 -18.72
N HIS A 255 -0.71 14.43 -18.70
CA HIS A 255 0.17 13.83 -19.70
C HIS A 255 0.83 12.52 -19.23
N ASN A 256 0.75 12.19 -17.94
CA ASN A 256 1.29 10.97 -17.39
C ASN A 256 0.24 9.87 -17.38
N LEU A 257 0.30 9.01 -18.40
CA LEU A 257 -0.41 7.74 -18.35
C LEU A 257 0.31 6.82 -17.35
N TYR A 258 -0.46 6.09 -16.58
CA TYR A 258 0.09 5.02 -15.75
C TYR A 258 0.44 3.85 -16.65
N GLU A 259 1.69 3.42 -16.54
CA GLU A 259 2.20 2.25 -17.24
C GLU A 259 2.10 1.06 -16.29
N GLU A 260 1.19 0.14 -16.62
CA GLU A 260 0.93 -1.04 -15.80
C GLU A 260 1.26 -2.30 -16.59
N GLU A 261 2.11 -3.15 -16.01
CA GLU A 261 2.47 -4.43 -16.56
C GLU A 261 1.68 -5.54 -15.85
N VAL A 262 0.94 -6.36 -16.60
CA VAL A 262 0.04 -7.38 -16.06
C VAL A 262 0.49 -8.76 -16.52
N ALA A 263 0.65 -9.69 -15.57
CA ALA A 263 1.01 -11.08 -15.84
C ALA A 263 -0.18 -11.89 -16.39
N ARG A 264 0.08 -12.75 -17.35
CA ARG A 264 -0.86 -13.81 -17.76
C ARG A 264 -0.88 -14.98 -16.78
N ALA A 265 0.14 -15.09 -15.90
CA ALA A 265 0.15 -16.06 -14.82
C ALA A 265 -0.79 -15.63 -13.67
N THR A 266 -1.20 -16.60 -12.88
CA THR A 266 -2.05 -16.43 -11.70
C THR A 266 -1.27 -16.77 -10.46
N LEU A 267 -1.39 -15.96 -9.41
CA LEU A 267 -0.93 -16.33 -8.08
C LEU A 267 -1.97 -17.22 -7.41
N ILE A 268 -1.60 -18.46 -7.12
CA ILE A 268 -2.44 -19.43 -6.45
C ILE A 268 -2.22 -19.32 -4.95
N ILE A 269 -3.28 -19.06 -4.20
CA ILE A 269 -3.26 -18.96 -2.72
C ILE A 269 -4.30 -19.90 -2.13
N PRO A 270 -3.97 -20.69 -1.07
CA PRO A 270 -4.97 -21.54 -0.40
C PRO A 270 -6.17 -20.75 0.10
N GLU A 271 -7.38 -21.26 -0.11
CA GLU A 271 -8.63 -20.59 0.25
C GLU A 271 -8.69 -20.13 1.73
N PRO A 272 -8.25 -20.93 2.74
CA PRO A 272 -8.26 -20.47 4.13
C PRO A 272 -7.39 -19.25 4.34
N PHE A 273 -6.30 -19.11 3.57
CA PHE A 273 -5.39 -17.98 3.65
C PHE A 273 -5.99 -16.72 2.99
N LEU A 274 -6.65 -16.88 1.84
CA LEU A 274 -7.41 -15.79 1.21
C LEU A 274 -8.51 -15.25 2.13
N ARG A 275 -9.23 -16.16 2.81
CA ARG A 275 -10.24 -15.77 3.81
C ARG A 275 -9.65 -14.94 4.93
N LYS A 276 -8.49 -15.33 5.45
CA LYS A 276 -7.77 -14.57 6.48
C LYS A 276 -7.40 -13.15 6.01
N ILE A 277 -6.95 -12.99 4.76
CA ILE A 277 -6.66 -11.67 4.18
C ILE A 277 -7.93 -10.82 4.15
N LYS A 278 -9.04 -11.37 3.64
CA LYS A 278 -10.34 -10.68 3.56
C LYS A 278 -10.84 -10.24 4.94
N GLU A 279 -10.81 -11.13 5.92
CA GLU A 279 -11.25 -10.86 7.30
C GLU A 279 -10.39 -9.76 7.95
N LEU A 280 -9.06 -9.81 7.78
CA LEU A 280 -8.17 -8.77 8.28
C LEU A 280 -8.42 -7.43 7.60
N SER A 281 -8.65 -7.42 6.28
CA SER A 281 -8.92 -6.20 5.53
C SER A 281 -10.20 -5.50 6.01
N ILE A 282 -11.27 -6.26 6.23
CA ILE A 282 -12.53 -5.76 6.79
C ILE A 282 -12.31 -5.22 8.22
N LYS A 283 -11.58 -5.97 9.04
CA LYS A 283 -11.31 -5.56 10.42
C LYS A 283 -10.51 -4.28 10.49
N ILE A 284 -9.48 -4.14 9.65
CA ILE A 284 -8.65 -2.94 9.57
C ILE A 284 -9.49 -1.76 9.10
N GLU A 285 -10.30 -1.95 8.07
CA GLU A 285 -11.14 -0.90 7.52
C GLU A 285 -12.12 -0.35 8.57
N ARG A 286 -12.78 -1.20 9.34
CA ARG A 286 -13.67 -0.78 10.43
C ARG A 286 -12.94 0.04 11.50
N ILE A 287 -11.71 -0.33 11.86
CA ILE A 287 -10.90 0.44 12.81
C ILE A 287 -10.65 1.85 12.28
N TYR A 288 -10.32 1.97 10.99
CA TYR A 288 -10.08 3.27 10.36
C TYR A 288 -11.36 4.09 10.21
N ASP A 289 -12.50 3.45 9.95
CA ASP A 289 -13.79 4.11 9.79
C ASP A 289 -14.31 4.71 11.12
N GLU A 290 -14.01 4.04 12.24
CA GLU A 290 -14.37 4.46 13.60
C GLU A 290 -13.30 5.34 14.27
N LEU A 291 -12.15 5.58 13.62
CA LEU A 291 -11.01 6.23 14.23
C LEU A 291 -11.20 7.74 14.35
N ASP A 292 -11.10 8.24 15.58
CA ASP A 292 -10.91 9.66 15.80
C ASP A 292 -9.47 10.06 15.45
N LEU A 293 -9.32 10.80 14.36
CA LEU A 293 -8.03 11.25 13.85
C LEU A 293 -7.18 11.97 14.89
N PHE A 294 -7.81 12.72 15.79
CA PHE A 294 -7.12 13.49 16.84
C PHE A 294 -6.63 12.63 18.01
N ARG A 295 -7.05 11.38 18.11
CA ARG A 295 -6.51 10.41 19.06
C ARG A 295 -5.23 9.73 18.59
N LEU A 296 -4.92 9.81 17.31
CA LEU A 296 -3.63 9.35 16.81
C LEU A 296 -2.50 10.26 17.31
N PRO A 297 -1.31 9.69 17.56
CA PRO A 297 -0.12 10.49 17.79
C PRO A 297 0.12 11.46 16.64
N LYS A 298 0.73 12.60 16.93
CA LYS A 298 1.14 13.55 15.90
C LYS A 298 2.00 12.85 14.85
N ALA A 299 1.79 13.20 13.59
CA ALA A 299 2.65 12.74 12.51
C ALA A 299 4.03 13.43 12.58
N CYS A 300 4.99 12.90 11.84
CA CYS A 300 6.37 13.34 11.91
C CYS A 300 6.62 14.79 11.44
N PHE A 301 5.65 15.45 10.84
CA PHE A 301 5.72 16.85 10.40
C PHE A 301 4.82 17.78 11.22
N GLU A 302 4.19 17.27 12.29
CA GLU A 302 3.45 18.08 13.26
C GLU A 302 4.39 18.52 14.38
N GLU A 303 4.67 19.78 14.44
CA GLU A 303 5.35 20.43 15.58
C GLU A 303 4.46 20.51 16.83
#